data_b86aa851a5aec90b4bb18c67cbab7731
#
_entry.id   b86aa851a5aec90b4bb18c67cbab7731
#
_cell.length_a   1.000
_cell.length_b   1.000
_cell.length_c   1.000
_cell.angle_alpha   90.00
_cell.angle_beta   90.00
_cell.angle_gamma   90.00
#
_symmetry.space_group_name_H-M   'P 1'
#
loop_
_entity.id
_entity.type
_entity.pdbx_description
1 polymer ?
#
loop_
_entity_poly.entity_id
_entity_poly.type
_entity_poly.pdbx_seq_one_letter_code
_entity_poly.pdbx_strand_id
1 'polypeptide(L)'
;VPISFGYPRTLRLLTAADFRTVFDQVDVKAPSDLCLLLARFNKQDQPRLGFIISKKNIKRAVERNRIKRIARDYLRLHQHELPNLDIVFMGRKGLDKSTNIEIYQLLNKQFSKLKKRASAC
;
A
#
# COMPACT_ATOMS: atom_id res chain seq x y z
N VAL A 1 17.21 12.57 17.69
CA VAL A 1 16.97 12.63 16.27
C VAL A 1 15.53 13.05 16.05
N PRO A 2 15.29 14.12 15.31
CA PRO A 2 13.94 14.52 15.04
C PRO A 2 13.22 13.40 14.28
N ILE A 3 11.97 13.19 14.63
CA ILE A 3 11.16 12.24 13.91
C ILE A 3 10.95 12.78 12.51
N SER A 4 11.49 12.08 11.53
CA SER A 4 11.34 12.48 10.16
C SER A 4 10.10 11.83 9.56
N PHE A 5 9.24 12.63 8.96
CA PHE A 5 8.15 12.12 8.14
C PHE A 5 8.56 11.96 6.68
N GLY A 6 9.87 12.12 6.39
CA GLY A 6 10.40 11.77 5.10
C GLY A 6 10.18 10.29 4.82
N TYR A 7 10.15 9.91 3.55
CA TYR A 7 9.92 8.52 3.17
C TYR A 7 11.24 7.76 3.26
N PRO A 8 11.52 7.06 4.35
CA PRO A 8 12.80 6.38 4.50
C PRO A 8 12.92 5.24 3.49
N ARG A 9 14.16 4.93 3.12
CA ARG A 9 14.46 3.90 2.14
C ARG A 9 13.84 2.55 2.51
N THR A 10 13.79 2.23 3.79
CA THR A 10 13.24 0.97 4.29
C THR A 10 11.73 0.84 4.15
N LEU A 11 11.01 1.99 4.10
CA LEU A 11 9.57 1.93 3.84
C LEU A 11 9.26 1.64 2.38
N ARG A 12 10.30 1.81 1.47
CA ARG A 12 10.00 1.87 0.10
C ARG A 12 9.56 0.63 -0.46
N LEU A 13 10.16 -0.44 -0.07
CA LEU A 13 10.08 -1.27 -1.05
C LEU A 13 10.32 -2.59 -0.99
N LEU A 14 9.36 -3.11 -1.44
CA LEU A 14 9.36 -4.48 -1.88
C LEU A 14 10.18 -4.60 -3.16
N THR A 15 11.21 -5.44 -3.13
CA THR A 15 11.94 -5.87 -4.32
C THR A 15 11.10 -6.92 -5.04
N ALA A 16 11.54 -7.38 -6.21
CA ALA A 16 10.86 -8.45 -6.94
C ALA A 16 10.74 -9.73 -6.09
N ALA A 17 11.78 -10.04 -5.31
CA ALA A 17 11.77 -11.19 -4.41
C ALA A 17 10.74 -11.00 -3.28
N ASP A 18 10.62 -9.78 -2.76
CA ASP A 18 9.64 -9.46 -1.73
C ASP A 18 8.20 -9.60 -2.23
N PHE A 19 7.93 -9.14 -3.46
CA PHE A 19 6.61 -9.33 -4.09
C PHE A 19 6.27 -10.80 -4.17
N ARG A 20 7.20 -11.61 -4.62
CA ARG A 20 7.00 -13.05 -4.73
C ARG A 20 6.69 -13.67 -3.38
N THR A 21 7.41 -13.27 -2.35
CA THR A 21 7.20 -13.77 -1.00
C THR A 21 5.79 -13.43 -0.50
N VAL A 22 5.31 -12.22 -0.75
CA VAL A 22 3.96 -11.83 -0.36
C VAL A 22 2.92 -12.66 -1.11
N PHE A 23 3.09 -12.84 -2.43
CA PHE A 23 2.15 -13.63 -3.23
C PHE A 23 2.12 -15.10 -2.83
N ASP A 24 3.26 -15.65 -2.43
CA ASP A 24 3.34 -17.05 -2.01
C ASP A 24 2.61 -17.30 -0.69
N GLN A 25 2.57 -16.32 0.18
CA GLN A 25 1.94 -16.47 1.48
C GLN A 25 1.28 -15.16 1.91
N VAL A 26 0.04 -14.97 1.50
CA VAL A 26 -0.73 -13.80 1.88
C VAL A 26 -1.38 -14.04 3.24
N ASP A 27 -1.01 -13.26 4.23
CA ASP A 27 -1.56 -13.37 5.58
C ASP A 27 -2.83 -12.54 5.75
N VAL A 28 -2.89 -11.38 5.08
CA VAL A 28 -4.01 -10.45 5.22
C VAL A 28 -4.39 -9.88 3.86
N LYS A 29 -5.68 -9.75 3.61
CA LYS A 29 -6.21 -9.14 2.39
C LYS A 29 -7.21 -8.04 2.72
N ALA A 30 -7.23 -7.00 1.90
CA ALA A 30 -8.24 -5.96 1.98
C ALA A 30 -8.68 -5.58 0.56
N PRO A 31 -9.65 -6.31 -0.01
CA PRO A 31 -10.11 -6.03 -1.37
C PRO A 31 -11.11 -4.87 -1.42
N SER A 32 -11.15 -4.20 -2.58
CA SER A 32 -12.17 -3.22 -2.90
C SER A 32 -12.35 -3.16 -4.42
N ASP A 33 -13.30 -2.35 -4.87
CA ASP A 33 -13.57 -2.22 -6.30
C ASP A 33 -12.44 -1.54 -7.06
N LEU A 34 -11.69 -0.66 -6.39
CA LEU A 34 -10.68 0.17 -7.03
C LEU A 34 -9.25 -0.24 -6.68
N CYS A 35 -9.06 -0.99 -5.62
CA CYS A 35 -7.74 -1.49 -5.26
C CYS A 35 -7.82 -2.75 -4.41
N LEU A 36 -6.71 -3.46 -4.38
CA LEU A 36 -6.58 -4.65 -3.56
C LEU A 36 -5.29 -4.51 -2.75
N LEU A 37 -5.39 -4.70 -1.45
CA LEU A 37 -4.21 -4.77 -0.59
C LEU A 37 -3.96 -6.22 -0.20
N LEU A 38 -2.74 -6.68 -0.46
CA LEU A 38 -2.27 -7.98 0.00
C LEU A 38 -1.12 -7.73 0.96
N ALA A 39 -1.10 -8.43 2.07
CA ALA A 39 -0.05 -8.20 3.05
C ALA A 39 0.42 -9.49 3.69
N ARG A 40 1.67 -9.47 4.11
CA ARG A 40 2.31 -10.55 4.86
C ARG A 40 3.04 -9.94 6.04
N PHE A 41 2.98 -10.59 7.21
CA PHE A 41 3.76 -10.15 8.36
C PHE A 41 5.25 -10.25 8.03
N ASN A 42 5.99 -9.17 8.32
CA ASN A 42 7.43 -9.16 8.12
C ASN A 42 8.17 -9.14 9.45
N LYS A 43 9.47 -9.34 9.40
CA LYS A 43 10.33 -9.31 10.58
C LYS A 43 11.06 -7.96 10.72
N GLN A 44 10.60 -6.98 9.95
CA GLN A 44 11.17 -5.63 10.00
C GLN A 44 10.50 -4.82 11.10
N ASP A 45 11.10 -3.68 11.42
CA ASP A 45 10.57 -2.79 12.46
C ASP A 45 9.49 -1.84 11.96
N GLN A 46 9.11 -1.95 10.69
CA GLN A 46 8.15 -1.02 10.09
C GLN A 46 7.49 -1.64 8.86
N PRO A 47 6.33 -1.14 8.47
CA PRO A 47 5.67 -1.64 7.26
C PRO A 47 6.44 -1.22 6.01
N ARG A 48 6.36 -2.06 4.99
CA ARG A 48 6.92 -1.78 3.67
C ARG A 48 5.80 -1.83 2.63
N LEU A 49 5.93 -1.04 1.58
CA LEU A 49 4.89 -0.92 0.57
C LEU A 49 5.46 -1.12 -0.82
N GLY A 50 4.75 -1.88 -1.62
CA GLY A 50 5.06 -2.05 -3.03
C GLY A 50 3.82 -1.83 -3.86
N PHE A 51 4.01 -1.51 -5.15
CA PHE A 51 2.90 -1.21 -6.04
C PHE A 51 2.88 -2.11 -7.25
N ILE A 52 1.68 -2.56 -7.62
CA ILE A 52 1.43 -3.19 -8.90
C ILE A 52 0.26 -2.43 -9.52
N ILE A 53 0.59 -1.53 -10.45
CA ILE A 53 -0.40 -0.73 -11.17
C ILE A 53 -0.10 -0.91 -12.65
N SER A 54 -0.87 -1.76 -13.31
CA SER A 54 -0.62 -2.11 -14.70
C SER A 54 -1.04 -1.00 -15.66
N LYS A 55 -0.36 -0.92 -16.79
CA LYS A 55 -0.75 -0.01 -17.87
C LYS A 55 -2.11 -0.36 -18.44
N LYS A 56 -2.51 -1.61 -18.33
CA LYS A 56 -3.82 -2.08 -18.78
C LYS A 56 -4.94 -1.46 -17.96
N ASN A 57 -4.74 -1.36 -16.65
CA ASN A 57 -5.75 -0.80 -15.74
C ASN A 57 -5.69 0.73 -15.70
N ILE A 58 -4.48 1.30 -15.69
CA ILE A 58 -4.27 2.74 -15.64
C ILE A 58 -3.23 3.12 -16.68
N LYS A 59 -3.70 3.60 -17.81
CA LYS A 59 -2.88 3.80 -19.00
C LYS A 59 -1.82 4.89 -18.86
N ARG A 60 -2.17 5.99 -18.20
CA ARG A 60 -1.29 7.16 -18.13
C ARG A 60 -0.30 7.05 -16.99
N ALA A 61 0.99 7.20 -17.33
CA ALA A 61 2.05 7.15 -16.32
C ALA A 61 1.88 8.22 -15.25
N VAL A 62 1.42 9.41 -15.62
CA VAL A 62 1.19 10.50 -14.67
C VAL A 62 0.14 10.11 -13.63
N GLU A 63 -0.88 9.38 -14.04
CA GLU A 63 -1.91 8.92 -13.13
C GLU A 63 -1.39 7.83 -12.19
N ARG A 64 -0.60 6.89 -12.72
CA ARG A 64 0.02 5.85 -11.88
C ARG A 64 0.93 6.49 -10.84
N ASN A 65 1.72 7.48 -11.24
CA ASN A 65 2.63 8.17 -10.32
C ASN A 65 1.87 8.98 -9.26
N ARG A 66 0.75 9.60 -9.64
CA ARG A 66 -0.12 10.32 -8.70
C ARG A 66 -0.64 9.39 -7.62
N ILE A 67 -1.15 8.24 -8.01
CA ILE A 67 -1.68 7.24 -7.07
C ILE A 67 -0.60 6.74 -6.13
N LYS A 68 0.58 6.42 -6.66
CA LYS A 68 1.72 5.96 -5.85
C LYS A 68 2.13 7.02 -4.82
N ARG A 69 2.17 8.29 -5.24
CA ARG A 69 2.54 9.38 -4.34
C ARG A 69 1.55 9.53 -3.18
N ILE A 70 0.26 9.50 -3.49
CA ILE A 70 -0.78 9.61 -2.46
C ILE A 70 -0.68 8.45 -1.47
N ALA A 71 -0.48 7.23 -1.98
CA ALA A 71 -0.36 6.06 -1.13
C ALA A 71 0.90 6.10 -0.25
N ARG A 72 2.01 6.57 -0.81
CA ARG A 72 3.25 6.75 -0.03
C ARG A 72 3.08 7.78 1.07
N ASP A 73 2.44 8.90 0.75
CA ASP A 73 2.18 9.95 1.74
C ASP A 73 1.26 9.44 2.84
N TYR A 74 0.26 8.66 2.49
CA TYR A 74 -0.62 8.05 3.48
C TYR A 74 0.17 7.14 4.42
N LEU A 75 0.99 6.26 3.87
CA LEU A 75 1.78 5.34 4.68
C LEU A 75 2.77 6.10 5.56
N ARG A 76 3.41 7.13 5.02
CA ARG A 76 4.35 7.96 5.77
C ARG A 76 3.70 8.56 7.02
N LEU A 77 2.47 9.05 6.87
CA LEU A 77 1.75 9.69 7.98
C LEU A 77 1.17 8.68 8.97
N HIS A 78 0.87 7.47 8.53
CA HIS A 78 0.19 6.48 9.35
C HIS A 78 1.02 5.24 9.67
N GLN A 79 2.32 5.28 9.38
CA GLN A 79 3.19 4.12 9.53
C GLN A 79 3.24 3.56 10.96
N HIS A 80 3.12 4.42 11.96
CA HIS A 80 3.18 4.00 13.35
C HIS A 80 1.88 3.35 13.83
N GLU A 81 0.82 3.47 13.06
CA GLU A 81 -0.47 2.87 13.40
C GLU A 81 -0.65 1.49 12.78
N LEU A 82 0.27 1.10 11.89
CA LEU A 82 0.17 -0.17 11.18
C LEU A 82 1.10 -1.21 11.78
N PRO A 83 0.69 -2.49 11.79
CA PRO A 83 1.61 -3.55 12.16
C PRO A 83 2.71 -3.69 11.11
N ASN A 84 3.76 -4.45 11.45
CA ASN A 84 4.90 -4.64 10.57
C ASN A 84 4.53 -5.61 9.45
N LEU A 85 4.12 -5.06 8.32
CA LEU A 85 3.64 -5.81 7.18
C LEU A 85 4.37 -5.41 5.90
N ASP A 86 4.57 -6.38 5.02
CA ASP A 86 4.92 -6.11 3.64
C ASP A 86 3.60 -6.03 2.87
N ILE A 87 3.27 -4.87 2.35
CA ILE A 87 1.98 -4.60 1.73
C ILE A 87 2.14 -4.38 0.23
N VAL A 88 1.35 -5.11 -0.56
CA VAL A 88 1.27 -4.90 -2.01
C VAL A 88 -0.03 -4.18 -2.33
N PHE A 89 0.09 -3.00 -2.92
CA PHE A 89 -1.05 -2.22 -3.40
C PHE A 89 -1.25 -2.51 -4.87
N MET A 90 -2.39 -3.08 -5.20
CA MET A 90 -2.76 -3.39 -6.59
C MET A 90 -3.87 -2.44 -7.03
N GLY A 91 -3.55 -1.56 -7.98
CA GLY A 91 -4.53 -0.64 -8.56
C GLY A 91 -5.42 -1.35 -9.56
N ARG A 92 -6.72 -1.08 -9.48
CA ARG A 92 -7.71 -1.63 -10.41
C ARG A 92 -8.19 -0.58 -11.39
N LYS A 93 -8.83 -1.04 -12.46
CA LYS A 93 -9.38 -0.15 -13.49
C LYS A 93 -10.38 0.83 -12.86
N GLY A 94 -10.27 2.09 -13.23
CA GLY A 94 -11.15 3.14 -12.73
C GLY A 94 -10.56 3.99 -11.60
N LEU A 95 -9.49 3.53 -10.97
CA LEU A 95 -8.87 4.26 -9.87
C LEU A 95 -8.32 5.62 -10.33
N ASP A 96 -7.85 5.71 -11.57
CA ASP A 96 -7.32 6.95 -12.15
C ASP A 96 -8.38 8.04 -12.32
N LYS A 97 -9.66 7.69 -12.28
CA LYS A 97 -10.77 8.65 -12.37
C LYS A 97 -11.13 9.24 -11.03
N SER A 98 -10.55 8.76 -9.94
CA SER A 98 -10.80 9.27 -8.61
C SER A 98 -9.97 10.52 -8.34
N THR A 99 -10.53 11.46 -7.59
CA THR A 99 -9.80 12.65 -7.14
C THR A 99 -8.78 12.26 -6.07
N ASN A 100 -7.84 13.16 -5.78
CA ASN A 100 -6.86 12.92 -4.71
C ASN A 100 -7.54 12.67 -3.36
N ILE A 101 -8.59 13.41 -3.07
CA ILE A 101 -9.36 13.25 -1.82
C ILE A 101 -10.02 11.88 -1.78
N GLU A 102 -10.62 11.47 -2.88
CA GLU A 102 -11.27 10.16 -2.98
C GLU A 102 -10.27 9.01 -2.81
N ILE A 103 -9.09 9.14 -3.41
CA ILE A 103 -8.03 8.15 -3.25
C ILE A 103 -7.58 8.09 -1.79
N TYR A 104 -7.38 9.23 -1.15
CA TYR A 104 -6.99 9.28 0.25
C TYR A 104 -8.03 8.62 1.15
N GLN A 105 -9.32 8.90 0.91
CA GLN A 105 -10.40 8.28 1.66
C GLN A 105 -10.45 6.76 1.45
N LEU A 106 -10.20 6.32 0.22
CA LEU A 106 -10.13 4.90 -0.10
C LEU A 106 -8.98 4.22 0.66
N LEU A 107 -7.81 4.86 0.67
CA LEU A 107 -6.65 4.36 1.40
C LEU A 107 -6.95 4.26 2.89
N ASN A 108 -7.56 5.29 3.46
CA ASN A 108 -7.91 5.31 4.87
C ASN A 108 -8.83 4.13 5.22
N LYS A 109 -9.82 3.88 4.39
CA LYS A 109 -10.75 2.78 4.56
C LYS A 109 -10.05 1.42 4.43
N GLN A 110 -9.24 1.26 3.39
CA GLN A 110 -8.59 -0.02 3.10
C GLN A 110 -7.47 -0.35 4.10
N PHE A 111 -6.67 0.63 4.49
CA PHE A 111 -5.65 0.41 5.51
C PHE A 111 -6.27 0.15 6.88
N SER A 112 -7.41 0.76 7.19
CA SER A 112 -8.15 0.47 8.43
C SER A 112 -8.64 -0.97 8.44
N LYS A 113 -9.16 -1.46 7.32
CA LYS A 113 -9.55 -2.86 7.16
C LYS A 113 -8.35 -3.79 7.33
N LEU A 114 -7.24 -3.45 6.69
CA LEU A 114 -6.02 -4.25 6.75
C LEU A 114 -5.52 -4.37 8.19
N LYS A 115 -5.47 -3.25 8.89
CA LYS A 115 -5.05 -3.19 10.30
C LYS A 115 -5.96 -4.06 11.18
N LYS A 116 -7.26 -3.94 10.99
CA LYS A 116 -8.25 -4.69 11.76
C LYS A 116 -8.12 -6.19 11.52
N ARG A 117 -7.98 -6.58 10.25
CA ARG A 117 -7.81 -7.99 9.88
C ARG A 117 -6.48 -8.55 10.37
N ALA A 118 -5.42 -7.76 10.32
CA ALA A 118 -4.11 -8.16 10.84
C ALA A 118 -4.16 -8.41 12.34
N SER A 119 -4.92 -7.61 13.08
CA SER A 119 -5.08 -7.77 14.52
C SER A 119 -5.88 -9.03 14.88
N ALA A 120 -6.69 -9.52 13.95
CA ALA A 120 -7.50 -10.72 14.15
C ALA A 120 -6.76 -12.03 13.82
N CYS A 121 -5.59 -11.92 13.20
CA CYS A 121 -4.80 -13.10 12.81
C CYS A 121 -4.03 -13.69 13.97
#